data_7e8b2aafe5c2853092113ff64ac2d066
#
_entry.id   7e8b2aafe5c2853092113ff64ac2d066
#
_cell.length_a   1.000
_cell.length_b   1.000
_cell.length_c   1.000
_cell.angle_alpha   90.00
_cell.angle_beta   90.00
_cell.angle_gamma   90.00
#
_symmetry.space_group_name_H-M   'P 1'
#
loop_
_entity.id
_entity.type
_entity.pdbx_description
1 polymer ?
#
loop_
_entity_poly.entity_id
_entity_poly.type
_entity_poly.pdbx_seq_one_letter_code
_entity_poly.pdbx_strand_id
1 'polypeptide(L)'
;MDDKWFKQQQKRVGVTAEDIARVMGRSRANVSHILTGRQRMSLEWAKAFAEVLQVPLATVLEKAGVADASTVQQITPGFAESDAAQWVSGPSAAEGATVRGVASALGADRPGVDIWQVKGQAMALAGLLAGDFILVDTHASERARVGDTVVAQIYNNATGTATTVLRRFEPPVLVAASIDPADGRVHVVDGTNVVIRGKVIASWRV
;
A
#
# COMPACT_ATOMS: atom_id res chain seq x y z
N MET A 1 7.25 -22.05 4.17
CA MET A 1 7.20 -22.41 2.74
C MET A 1 6.01 -23.31 2.48
N ASP A 2 5.06 -22.88 1.66
CA ASP A 2 3.84 -23.63 1.28
C ASP A 2 4.06 -24.32 -0.08
N ASP A 3 4.77 -25.48 -0.05
CA ASP A 3 5.12 -26.29 -1.24
C ASP A 3 3.87 -26.70 -2.04
N LYS A 4 2.74 -26.98 -1.38
CA LYS A 4 1.49 -27.38 -2.04
C LYS A 4 0.92 -26.24 -2.89
N TRP A 5 0.92 -25.04 -2.35
CA TRP A 5 0.45 -23.85 -3.06
C TRP A 5 1.31 -23.57 -4.31
N PHE A 6 2.65 -23.63 -4.17
CA PHE A 6 3.55 -23.41 -5.30
C PHE A 6 3.33 -24.43 -6.43
N LYS A 7 3.17 -25.71 -6.10
CA LYS A 7 2.88 -26.77 -7.08
C LYS A 7 1.53 -26.58 -7.76
N GLN A 8 0.51 -26.18 -7.01
CA GLN A 8 -0.81 -25.88 -7.58
C GLN A 8 -0.74 -24.69 -8.54
N GLN A 9 -0.03 -23.64 -8.16
CA GLN A 9 0.10 -22.45 -9.00
C GLN A 9 0.89 -22.74 -10.28
N GLN A 10 1.99 -23.50 -10.19
CA GLN A 10 2.73 -23.98 -11.38
C GLN A 10 1.82 -24.75 -12.34
N LYS A 11 1.00 -25.65 -11.82
CA LYS A 11 0.03 -26.42 -12.62
C LYS A 11 -1.04 -25.54 -13.26
N ARG A 12 -1.52 -24.53 -12.52
CA ARG A 12 -2.55 -23.58 -12.98
C ARG A 12 -2.06 -22.73 -14.15
N VAL A 13 -0.80 -22.27 -14.10
CA VAL A 13 -0.21 -21.42 -15.13
C VAL A 13 0.45 -22.25 -16.25
N GLY A 14 0.64 -23.56 -16.04
CA GLY A 14 1.27 -24.47 -17.02
C GLY A 14 2.78 -24.31 -17.10
N VAL A 15 3.43 -23.86 -16.01
CA VAL A 15 4.88 -23.65 -15.93
C VAL A 15 5.56 -24.65 -15.04
N THR A 16 6.84 -24.92 -15.32
CA THR A 16 7.67 -25.90 -14.62
C THR A 16 8.73 -25.23 -13.75
N ALA A 17 9.35 -26.00 -12.86
CA ALA A 17 10.51 -25.56 -12.09
C ALA A 17 11.70 -25.19 -13.00
N GLU A 18 11.74 -25.73 -14.21
CA GLU A 18 12.75 -25.44 -15.23
C GLU A 18 12.58 -24.03 -15.82
N ASP A 19 11.34 -23.59 -16.00
CA ASP A 19 11.04 -22.24 -16.48
C ASP A 19 11.47 -21.17 -15.47
N ILE A 20 11.22 -21.42 -14.18
CA ILE A 20 11.69 -20.57 -13.09
C ILE A 20 13.22 -20.54 -13.04
N ALA A 21 13.86 -21.69 -13.17
CA ALA A 21 15.32 -21.82 -13.17
C ALA A 21 15.95 -21.05 -14.34
N ARG A 22 15.31 -21.08 -15.52
CA ARG A 22 15.75 -20.38 -16.74
C ARG A 22 15.73 -18.86 -16.55
N VAL A 23 14.67 -18.30 -15.97
CA VAL A 23 14.58 -16.86 -15.67
C VAL A 23 15.70 -16.41 -14.75
N MET A 24 16.07 -17.25 -13.78
CA MET A 24 17.17 -16.95 -12.83
C MET A 24 18.57 -17.30 -13.38
N GLY A 25 18.70 -17.92 -14.54
CA GLY A 25 19.99 -18.43 -15.02
C GLY A 25 20.62 -19.47 -14.07
N ARG A 26 19.80 -20.27 -13.38
CA ARG A 26 20.22 -21.26 -12.37
C ARG A 26 19.71 -22.66 -12.72
N SER A 27 20.17 -23.67 -11.97
CA SER A 27 19.74 -25.04 -12.19
C SER A 27 18.37 -25.33 -11.55
N ARG A 28 17.63 -26.29 -12.14
CA ARG A 28 16.37 -26.82 -11.58
C ARG A 28 16.53 -27.35 -10.15
N ALA A 29 17.70 -27.86 -9.80
CA ALA A 29 17.99 -28.34 -8.44
C ALA A 29 17.85 -27.21 -7.40
N ASN A 30 18.28 -25.99 -7.72
CA ASN A 30 18.15 -24.82 -6.83
C ASN A 30 16.68 -24.47 -6.57
N VAL A 31 15.83 -24.51 -7.60
CA VAL A 31 14.37 -24.32 -7.45
C VAL A 31 13.77 -25.39 -6.55
N SER A 32 14.17 -26.65 -6.72
CA SER A 32 13.72 -27.76 -5.87
C SER A 32 14.13 -27.56 -4.41
N HIS A 33 15.36 -27.12 -4.15
CA HIS A 33 15.82 -26.85 -2.78
C HIS A 33 15.04 -25.73 -2.11
N ILE A 34 14.66 -24.69 -2.86
CA ILE A 34 13.82 -23.62 -2.34
C ILE A 34 12.41 -24.14 -2.05
N LEU A 35 11.77 -24.85 -2.98
CA LEU A 35 10.42 -25.38 -2.83
C LEU A 35 10.30 -26.37 -1.65
N THR A 36 11.35 -27.15 -1.42
CA THR A 36 11.40 -28.09 -0.27
C THR A 36 11.83 -27.45 1.05
N GLY A 37 12.12 -26.14 1.06
CA GLY A 37 12.55 -25.41 2.26
C GLY A 37 14.00 -25.69 2.69
N ARG A 38 14.78 -26.45 1.91
CA ARG A 38 16.21 -26.70 2.18
C ARG A 38 17.06 -25.45 1.98
N GLN A 39 16.60 -24.52 1.13
CA GLN A 39 17.21 -23.23 0.94
C GLN A 39 16.15 -22.15 1.15
N ARG A 40 16.48 -21.08 1.89
CA ARG A 40 15.61 -19.92 2.03
C ARG A 40 15.45 -19.21 0.68
N MET A 41 14.22 -18.81 0.39
CA MET A 41 13.94 -17.98 -0.78
C MET A 41 14.51 -16.57 -0.55
N SER A 42 15.39 -16.11 -1.45
CA SER A 42 15.83 -14.72 -1.48
C SER A 42 14.82 -13.84 -2.23
N LEU A 43 14.93 -12.52 -2.09
CA LEU A 43 14.07 -11.57 -2.81
C LEU A 43 14.18 -11.74 -4.34
N GLU A 44 15.38 -12.02 -4.87
CA GLU A 44 15.58 -12.28 -6.30
C GLU A 44 14.82 -13.53 -6.76
N TRP A 45 14.89 -14.60 -5.99
CA TRP A 45 14.12 -15.80 -6.25
C TRP A 45 12.61 -15.53 -6.18
N ALA A 46 12.17 -14.77 -5.18
CA ALA A 46 10.75 -14.43 -5.04
C ALA A 46 10.24 -13.61 -6.24
N LYS A 47 11.05 -12.71 -6.81
CA LYS A 47 10.72 -11.96 -8.04
C LYS A 47 10.57 -12.90 -9.23
N ALA A 48 11.52 -13.81 -9.45
CA ALA A 48 11.44 -14.77 -10.54
C ALA A 48 10.22 -15.70 -10.42
N PHE A 49 9.91 -16.17 -9.20
CA PHE A 49 8.70 -16.94 -8.94
C PHE A 49 7.43 -16.13 -9.22
N ALA A 50 7.38 -14.87 -8.81
CA ALA A 50 6.23 -13.98 -9.05
C ALA A 50 5.97 -13.78 -10.55
N GLU A 51 7.03 -13.51 -11.32
CA GLU A 51 6.97 -13.32 -12.76
C GLU A 51 6.49 -14.59 -13.49
N VAL A 52 7.12 -15.73 -13.23
CA VAL A 52 6.81 -16.99 -13.94
C VAL A 52 5.45 -17.55 -13.51
N LEU A 53 5.07 -17.41 -12.24
CA LEU A 53 3.79 -17.88 -11.73
C LEU A 53 2.64 -16.88 -11.97
N GLN A 54 2.93 -15.70 -12.51
CA GLN A 54 1.96 -14.63 -12.76
C GLN A 54 1.15 -14.25 -11.50
N VAL A 55 1.84 -14.15 -10.37
CA VAL A 55 1.26 -13.77 -9.09
C VAL A 55 2.00 -12.59 -8.47
N PRO A 56 1.35 -11.77 -7.63
CA PRO A 56 2.03 -10.69 -6.93
C PRO A 56 3.21 -11.21 -6.09
N LEU A 57 4.32 -10.46 -6.08
CA LEU A 57 5.51 -10.76 -5.29
C LEU A 57 5.18 -10.96 -3.80
N ALA A 58 4.25 -10.14 -3.29
CA ALA A 58 3.72 -10.23 -1.93
C ALA A 58 3.21 -11.63 -1.60
N THR A 59 2.40 -12.20 -2.50
CA THR A 59 1.84 -13.54 -2.34
C THR A 59 2.93 -14.60 -2.31
N VAL A 60 3.96 -14.46 -3.15
CA VAL A 60 5.11 -15.38 -3.15
C VAL A 60 5.86 -15.32 -1.82
N LEU A 61 6.16 -14.13 -1.31
CA LEU A 61 6.87 -13.93 -0.04
C LEU A 61 6.09 -14.46 1.16
N GLU A 62 4.78 -14.20 1.19
CA GLU A 62 3.86 -14.76 2.21
C GLU A 62 3.89 -16.30 2.19
N LYS A 63 3.68 -16.91 1.03
CA LYS A 63 3.66 -18.38 0.86
C LYS A 63 5.02 -19.03 1.06
N ALA A 64 6.09 -18.28 0.81
CA ALA A 64 7.46 -18.71 1.13
C ALA A 64 7.79 -18.64 2.64
N GLY A 65 6.98 -17.92 3.44
CA GLY A 65 7.26 -17.70 4.86
C GLY A 65 8.52 -16.86 5.10
N VAL A 66 8.82 -15.95 4.17
CA VAL A 66 10.01 -15.08 4.22
C VAL A 66 9.70 -13.74 4.88
N ALA A 67 8.43 -13.33 4.86
CA ALA A 67 8.00 -12.09 5.46
C ALA A 67 6.60 -12.24 6.07
N ASP A 68 6.37 -11.56 7.19
CA ASP A 68 5.04 -11.38 7.76
C ASP A 68 4.23 -10.42 6.85
N ALA A 69 2.90 -10.47 6.93
CA ALA A 69 2.02 -9.65 6.10
C ALA A 69 2.36 -8.14 6.15
N SER A 70 2.85 -7.65 7.29
CA SER A 70 3.31 -6.27 7.48
C SER A 70 4.62 -5.95 6.73
N THR A 71 5.55 -6.91 6.68
CA THR A 71 6.82 -6.78 5.97
C THR A 71 6.62 -6.90 4.45
N VAL A 72 5.65 -7.71 4.03
CA VAL A 72 5.26 -7.87 2.62
C VAL A 72 4.71 -6.56 2.04
N GLN A 73 3.95 -5.79 2.81
CA GLN A 73 3.47 -4.47 2.40
C GLN A 73 4.61 -3.47 2.14
N GLN A 74 5.76 -3.61 2.82
CA GLN A 74 6.93 -2.75 2.64
C GLN A 74 7.83 -3.14 1.45
N ILE A 75 7.74 -4.38 0.95
CA ILE A 75 8.66 -4.92 -0.07
C ILE A 75 8.00 -4.99 -1.46
N THR A 76 6.70 -4.79 -1.57
CA THR A 76 5.99 -4.90 -2.85
C THR A 76 6.30 -3.67 -3.72
N PRO A 77 6.97 -3.84 -4.89
CA PRO A 77 7.05 -2.78 -5.89
C PRO A 77 5.64 -2.58 -6.46
N GLY A 78 4.97 -1.59 -5.96
CA GLY A 78 3.56 -1.32 -6.30
C GLY A 78 2.88 -0.52 -5.21
N PHE A 79 3.44 -0.53 -4.02
CA PHE A 79 3.18 0.48 -3.01
C PHE A 79 4.42 1.37 -2.95
N ALA A 80 4.47 2.39 -3.78
CA ALA A 80 5.19 3.60 -3.44
C ALA A 80 4.70 4.02 -2.05
N GLU A 81 5.59 4.57 -1.22
CA GLU A 81 5.26 4.98 0.13
C GLU A 81 3.92 5.69 0.16
N SER A 82 2.96 5.09 0.83
CA SER A 82 1.63 5.65 0.96
C SER A 82 1.70 6.73 2.04
N ASP A 83 1.33 7.95 1.71
CA ASP A 83 1.32 9.05 2.69
C ASP A 83 0.30 8.83 3.80
N ALA A 84 -0.71 8.00 3.56
CA ALA A 84 -1.70 7.61 4.54
C ALA A 84 -2.22 6.18 4.25
N ALA A 85 -2.55 5.46 5.29
CA ALA A 85 -3.14 4.12 5.21
C ALA A 85 -4.43 4.06 6.04
N GLN A 86 -5.42 3.32 5.54
CA GLN A 86 -6.65 3.07 6.29
C GLN A 86 -6.31 2.34 7.60
N TRP A 87 -6.79 2.87 8.72
CA TRP A 87 -6.55 2.29 10.02
C TRP A 87 -7.61 1.25 10.35
N VAL A 88 -7.18 0.03 10.64
CA VAL A 88 -8.08 -1.11 10.94
C VAL A 88 -8.05 -1.42 12.43
N SER A 89 -6.87 -1.43 13.05
CA SER A 89 -6.69 -1.75 14.46
C SER A 89 -5.36 -1.21 14.99
N GLY A 90 -5.30 -0.87 16.26
CA GLY A 90 -4.07 -0.48 16.95
C GLY A 90 -3.28 -1.70 17.44
N PRO A 91 -2.01 -1.50 17.86
CA PRO A 91 -1.15 -2.55 18.39
C PRO A 91 -1.67 -3.12 19.72
N SER A 92 -2.51 -2.38 20.45
CA SER A 92 -3.19 -2.83 21.67
C SER A 92 -4.70 -2.53 21.65
N ALA A 93 -5.47 -3.31 22.40
CA ALA A 93 -6.90 -3.10 22.53
C ALA A 93 -7.24 -1.73 23.16
N ALA A 94 -6.42 -1.26 24.11
CA ALA A 94 -6.61 0.02 24.80
C ALA A 94 -6.39 1.19 23.84
N GLU A 95 -5.30 1.19 23.08
CA GLU A 95 -5.02 2.22 22.06
C GLU A 95 -6.11 2.24 20.98
N GLY A 96 -6.51 1.07 20.50
CA GLY A 96 -7.59 0.95 19.53
C GLY A 96 -8.93 1.48 20.06
N ALA A 97 -9.23 1.31 21.36
CA ALA A 97 -10.42 1.87 21.98
C ALA A 97 -10.35 3.41 22.06
N THR A 98 -9.19 3.97 22.42
CA THR A 98 -8.97 5.41 22.49
C THR A 98 -9.14 6.06 21.11
N VAL A 99 -8.48 5.50 20.08
CA VAL A 99 -8.58 6.00 18.68
C VAL A 99 -10.04 6.01 18.22
N ARG A 100 -10.77 4.89 18.41
CA ARG A 100 -12.19 4.80 18.02
C ARG A 100 -13.08 5.75 18.81
N GLY A 101 -12.82 5.92 20.12
CA GLY A 101 -13.59 6.83 20.95
C GLY A 101 -13.46 8.28 20.49
N VAL A 102 -12.25 8.74 20.18
CA VAL A 102 -12.01 10.08 19.62
C VAL A 102 -12.64 10.20 18.23
N ALA A 103 -12.43 9.20 17.37
CA ALA A 103 -13.00 9.19 16.03
C ALA A 103 -14.53 9.31 16.03
N SER A 104 -15.22 8.53 16.89
CA SER A 104 -16.68 8.60 17.05
C SER A 104 -17.14 9.99 17.49
N ALA A 105 -16.45 10.61 18.47
CA ALA A 105 -16.74 11.97 18.91
C ALA A 105 -16.56 13.02 17.78
N LEU A 106 -15.66 12.75 16.81
CA LEU A 106 -15.42 13.60 15.65
C LEU A 106 -16.33 13.25 14.45
N GLY A 107 -17.20 12.25 14.58
CA GLY A 107 -18.19 11.89 13.57
C GLY A 107 -17.79 10.75 12.63
N ALA A 108 -16.94 9.84 13.09
CA ALA A 108 -16.57 8.63 12.30
C ALA A 108 -17.74 7.66 12.09
N ASP A 109 -18.81 7.76 12.89
CA ASP A 109 -19.97 6.86 12.78
C ASP A 109 -20.86 7.17 11.57
N ARG A 110 -20.56 8.21 10.82
CA ARG A 110 -21.29 8.56 9.59
C ARG A 110 -20.91 7.62 8.45
N PRO A 111 -21.85 7.18 7.61
CA PRO A 111 -21.55 6.39 6.44
C PRO A 111 -20.54 7.09 5.51
N GLY A 112 -19.55 6.35 5.05
CA GLY A 112 -18.52 6.86 4.15
C GLY A 112 -17.38 7.62 4.85
N VAL A 113 -17.34 7.62 6.19
CA VAL A 113 -16.25 8.20 6.97
C VAL A 113 -15.35 7.10 7.52
N ASP A 114 -14.09 7.11 7.12
CA ASP A 114 -13.09 6.14 7.51
C ASP A 114 -11.98 6.77 8.35
N ILE A 115 -11.41 5.97 9.27
CA ILE A 115 -10.22 6.36 10.03
C ILE A 115 -8.99 5.99 9.22
N TRP A 116 -8.07 6.93 9.06
CA TRP A 116 -6.78 6.73 8.41
C TRP A 116 -5.65 7.17 9.32
N GLN A 117 -4.47 6.61 9.11
CA GLN A 117 -3.24 7.03 9.79
C GLN A 117 -2.27 7.61 8.77
N VAL A 118 -1.74 8.80 9.08
CA VAL A 118 -0.69 9.44 8.30
C VAL A 118 0.60 8.64 8.43
N LYS A 119 1.27 8.36 7.33
CA LYS A 119 2.51 7.59 7.26
C LYS A 119 3.69 8.41 6.75
N GLY A 120 3.42 9.34 5.82
CA GLY A 120 4.43 10.20 5.21
C GLY A 120 4.54 11.57 5.86
N GLN A 121 5.43 12.40 5.29
CA GLN A 121 5.71 13.77 5.73
C GLN A 121 5.16 14.81 4.73
N ALA A 122 4.48 14.37 3.69
CA ALA A 122 4.07 15.21 2.57
C ALA A 122 3.15 16.39 2.95
N MET A 123 2.52 16.32 4.13
CA MET A 123 1.65 17.38 4.66
C MET A 123 2.12 17.92 6.02
N ALA A 124 3.41 17.76 6.35
CA ALA A 124 3.97 18.17 7.64
C ALA A 124 3.82 19.68 7.90
N LEU A 125 4.02 20.53 6.89
CA LEU A 125 3.81 21.99 7.01
C LEU A 125 2.34 22.39 7.15
N ALA A 126 1.41 21.49 6.82
CA ALA A 126 -0.02 21.66 7.10
C ALA A 126 -0.44 21.11 8.47
N GLY A 127 0.53 20.67 9.29
CA GLY A 127 0.31 20.17 10.65
C GLY A 127 -0.07 18.69 10.74
N LEU A 128 -0.01 17.94 9.63
CA LEU A 128 -0.25 16.50 9.60
C LEU A 128 1.09 15.75 9.59
N LEU A 129 1.41 15.09 10.70
CA LEU A 129 2.66 14.37 10.89
C LEU A 129 2.46 12.87 10.80
N ALA A 130 3.52 12.14 10.47
CA ALA A 130 3.49 10.68 10.51
C ALA A 130 3.08 10.19 11.92
N GLY A 131 2.13 9.27 11.96
CA GLY A 131 1.51 8.77 13.20
C GLY A 131 0.18 9.43 13.55
N ASP A 132 -0.13 10.61 13.02
CA ASP A 132 -1.42 11.26 13.25
C ASP A 132 -2.57 10.45 12.63
N PHE A 133 -3.74 10.57 13.24
CA PHE A 133 -4.98 10.01 12.73
C PHE A 133 -5.79 11.09 12.03
N ILE A 134 -6.48 10.70 10.96
CA ILE A 134 -7.37 11.56 10.20
C ILE A 134 -8.69 10.86 9.94
N LEU A 135 -9.78 11.62 9.91
CA LEU A 135 -11.06 11.15 9.36
C LEU A 135 -11.17 11.57 7.90
N VAL A 136 -11.49 10.61 7.05
CA VAL A 136 -11.63 10.80 5.62
C VAL A 136 -13.08 10.51 5.21
N ASP A 137 -13.77 11.54 4.71
CA ASP A 137 -15.12 11.41 4.16
C ASP A 137 -15.03 11.12 2.66
N THR A 138 -15.32 9.88 2.29
CA THR A 138 -15.28 9.40 0.90
C THR A 138 -16.44 9.95 0.07
N HIS A 139 -17.59 10.25 0.68
CA HIS A 139 -18.74 10.86 0.00
C HIS A 139 -18.51 12.35 -0.34
N ALA A 140 -17.48 12.96 0.27
CA ALA A 140 -17.11 14.33 0.00
C ALA A 140 -16.02 14.49 -1.08
N SER A 141 -15.58 13.39 -1.72
CA SER A 141 -14.52 13.40 -2.73
C SER A 141 -14.80 14.37 -3.88
N GLU A 142 -16.01 14.34 -4.44
CA GLU A 142 -16.44 15.23 -5.55
C GLU A 142 -16.71 16.69 -5.10
N ARG A 143 -16.80 16.92 -3.80
CA ARG A 143 -17.07 18.23 -3.19
C ARG A 143 -15.84 18.88 -2.60
N ALA A 144 -14.65 18.34 -2.91
CA ALA A 144 -13.39 18.93 -2.49
C ALA A 144 -13.22 20.34 -3.09
N ARG A 145 -12.75 21.29 -2.28
CA ARG A 145 -12.55 22.70 -2.65
C ARG A 145 -11.08 23.08 -2.53
N VAL A 146 -10.75 24.24 -3.08
CA VAL A 146 -9.43 24.86 -2.91
C VAL A 146 -9.02 24.87 -1.44
N GLY A 147 -7.81 24.40 -1.14
CA GLY A 147 -7.24 24.35 0.20
C GLY A 147 -7.62 23.11 1.02
N ASP A 148 -8.57 22.29 0.57
CA ASP A 148 -8.92 21.07 1.29
C ASP A 148 -7.76 20.05 1.26
N THR A 149 -7.52 19.41 2.39
CA THR A 149 -6.64 18.22 2.42
C THR A 149 -7.44 17.00 1.98
N VAL A 150 -6.90 16.28 1.01
CA VAL A 150 -7.55 15.11 0.41
C VAL A 150 -6.64 13.88 0.41
N VAL A 151 -7.26 12.72 0.51
CA VAL A 151 -6.64 11.43 0.18
C VAL A 151 -6.95 11.15 -1.28
N ALA A 152 -5.91 10.92 -2.08
CA ALA A 152 -6.04 10.59 -3.49
C ALA A 152 -5.27 9.32 -3.84
N GLN A 153 -5.66 8.68 -4.92
CA GLN A 153 -4.95 7.54 -5.52
C GLN A 153 -4.37 7.94 -6.86
N ILE A 154 -3.08 7.61 -7.04
CA ILE A 154 -2.36 7.78 -8.28
C ILE A 154 -2.16 6.40 -8.88
N TYR A 155 -2.79 6.15 -10.03
CA TYR A 155 -2.72 4.89 -10.74
C TYR A 155 -1.57 4.91 -11.75
N ASN A 156 -0.74 3.88 -11.72
CA ASN A 156 0.27 3.64 -12.74
C ASN A 156 -0.20 2.47 -13.62
N ASN A 157 -0.77 2.79 -14.77
CA ASN A 157 -1.32 1.80 -15.69
C ASN A 157 -0.23 0.89 -16.30
N ALA A 158 1.03 1.33 -16.34
CA ALA A 158 2.13 0.53 -16.87
C ALA A 158 2.54 -0.61 -15.91
N THR A 159 2.40 -0.39 -14.61
CA THR A 159 2.76 -1.36 -13.56
C THR A 159 1.54 -1.99 -12.89
N GLY A 160 0.33 -1.51 -13.17
CA GLY A 160 -0.90 -1.96 -12.52
C GLY A 160 -0.96 -1.62 -11.02
N THR A 161 -0.27 -0.55 -10.60
CA THR A 161 -0.14 -0.19 -9.19
C THR A 161 -0.87 1.12 -8.88
N ALA A 162 -1.30 1.27 -7.63
CA ALA A 162 -1.89 2.50 -7.13
C ALA A 162 -1.13 2.98 -5.88
N THR A 163 -0.80 4.26 -5.85
CA THR A 163 -0.18 4.92 -4.70
C THR A 163 -1.20 5.82 -4.02
N THR A 164 -1.35 5.70 -2.71
CA THR A 164 -2.18 6.60 -1.92
C THR A 164 -1.35 7.80 -1.48
N VAL A 165 -1.82 8.99 -1.78
CA VAL A 165 -1.17 10.26 -1.41
C VAL A 165 -2.10 11.11 -0.55
N LEU A 166 -1.51 11.87 0.36
CA LEU A 166 -2.18 12.90 1.16
C LEU A 166 -1.67 14.26 0.68
N ARG A 167 -2.56 15.09 0.14
CA ARG A 167 -2.19 16.36 -0.51
C ARG A 167 -3.22 17.44 -0.25
N ARG A 168 -2.81 18.69 -0.41
CA ARG A 168 -3.74 19.81 -0.50
C ARG A 168 -4.25 19.93 -1.93
N PHE A 169 -5.55 20.10 -2.07
CA PHE A 169 -6.20 20.28 -3.36
C PHE A 169 -6.20 21.74 -3.77
N GLU A 170 -5.52 22.06 -4.86
CA GLU A 170 -5.49 23.37 -5.53
C GLU A 170 -5.90 23.14 -6.98
N PRO A 171 -7.20 23.13 -7.28
CA PRO A 171 -7.69 22.71 -8.60
C PRO A 171 -6.93 23.37 -9.76
N PRO A 172 -6.51 22.61 -10.77
CA PRO A 172 -6.76 21.20 -11.01
C PRO A 172 -5.69 20.25 -10.42
N VAL A 173 -4.86 20.70 -9.48
CA VAL A 173 -3.70 19.94 -9.00
C VAL A 173 -3.77 19.59 -7.52
N LEU A 174 -2.99 18.58 -7.16
CA LEU A 174 -2.68 18.18 -5.78
C LEU A 174 -1.24 18.63 -5.48
N VAL A 175 -1.05 19.30 -4.34
CA VAL A 175 0.25 19.81 -3.91
C VAL A 175 0.62 19.32 -2.51
N ALA A 176 1.90 19.04 -2.30
CA ALA A 176 2.44 18.74 -0.98
C ALA A 176 2.62 20.01 -0.15
N ALA A 177 2.58 19.88 1.17
CA ALA A 177 2.97 20.89 2.14
C ALA A 177 4.13 20.35 2.98
N SER A 178 5.27 20.14 2.35
CA SER A 178 6.47 19.52 2.91
C SER A 178 7.72 20.36 2.57
N ILE A 179 8.74 20.23 3.42
CA ILE A 179 10.07 20.80 3.15
C ILE A 179 10.95 19.83 2.34
N ASP A 180 10.53 18.57 2.19
CA ASP A 180 11.28 17.59 1.42
C ASP A 180 11.02 17.78 -0.08
N PRO A 181 12.08 18.05 -0.89
CA PRO A 181 11.92 18.17 -2.33
C PRO A 181 11.37 16.90 -3.01
N ALA A 182 11.56 15.72 -2.40
CA ALA A 182 11.01 14.46 -2.91
C ALA A 182 9.48 14.44 -2.89
N ASP A 183 8.84 15.15 -1.95
CA ASP A 183 7.39 15.30 -1.84
C ASP A 183 6.82 16.30 -2.85
N GLY A 184 7.67 17.11 -3.48
CA GLY A 184 7.27 18.27 -4.30
C GLY A 184 6.63 17.95 -5.64
N ARG A 185 6.27 16.69 -5.92
CA ARG A 185 5.55 16.34 -7.15
C ARG A 185 4.14 16.87 -7.12
N VAL A 186 3.82 17.65 -8.14
CA VAL A 186 2.46 18.14 -8.42
C VAL A 186 1.73 17.08 -9.24
N HIS A 187 0.52 16.70 -8.83
CA HIS A 187 -0.29 15.72 -9.55
C HIS A 187 -1.54 16.41 -10.09
N VAL A 188 -1.80 16.27 -11.39
CA VAL A 188 -3.01 16.79 -12.03
C VAL A 188 -4.16 15.82 -11.79
N VAL A 189 -5.25 16.29 -11.22
CA VAL A 189 -6.47 15.49 -11.02
C VAL A 189 -7.18 15.36 -12.36
N ASP A 190 -7.12 14.19 -12.96
CA ASP A 190 -7.71 13.89 -14.28
C ASP A 190 -8.92 12.95 -14.19
N GLY A 191 -9.22 12.45 -12.98
CA GLY A 191 -10.34 11.52 -12.74
C GLY A 191 -10.09 10.09 -13.23
N THR A 192 -8.93 9.81 -13.81
CA THR A 192 -8.54 8.48 -14.31
C THR A 192 -7.27 7.97 -13.68
N ASN A 193 -6.15 8.68 -13.86
CA ASN A 193 -4.87 8.31 -13.28
C ASN A 193 -4.68 8.90 -11.88
N VAL A 194 -5.27 10.08 -11.61
CA VAL A 194 -5.24 10.74 -10.31
C VAL A 194 -6.67 11.01 -9.86
N VAL A 195 -7.11 10.28 -8.84
CA VAL A 195 -8.50 10.30 -8.37
C VAL A 195 -8.54 10.65 -6.88
N ILE A 196 -9.31 11.67 -6.52
CA ILE A 196 -9.60 12.01 -5.12
C ILE A 196 -10.52 10.92 -4.55
N ARG A 197 -10.10 10.29 -3.46
CA ARG A 197 -10.85 9.21 -2.80
C ARG A 197 -11.68 9.72 -1.63
N GLY A 198 -11.28 10.83 -1.02
CA GLY A 198 -12.01 11.43 0.07
C GLY A 198 -11.35 12.71 0.57
N LYS A 199 -12.14 13.48 1.34
CA LYS A 199 -11.70 14.72 1.97
C LYS A 199 -11.40 14.45 3.45
N VAL A 200 -10.29 15.00 3.94
CA VAL A 200 -9.98 15.01 5.37
C VAL A 200 -10.89 16.01 6.07
N ILE A 201 -11.62 15.55 7.08
CA ILE A 201 -12.61 16.34 7.81
C ILE A 201 -12.20 16.60 9.27
N ALA A 202 -11.28 15.80 9.81
CA ALA A 202 -10.70 15.98 11.13
C ALA A 202 -9.33 15.32 11.20
N SER A 203 -8.50 15.77 12.14
CA SER A 203 -7.22 15.13 12.49
C SER A 203 -7.00 15.19 13.98
N TRP A 204 -6.31 14.18 14.54
CA TRP A 204 -5.94 14.15 15.95
C TRP A 204 -4.69 13.29 16.17
N ARG A 205 -4.11 13.42 17.34
CA ARG A 205 -2.95 12.67 17.82
C ARG A 205 -3.28 11.98 19.13
N VAL A 206 -2.81 10.75 19.32
CA VAL A 206 -2.98 9.96 20.55
C VAL A 206 -1.62 9.74 21.20
#